data_5f4b2d25a90fbf9c5298034979266f03
#
_entry.id   5f4b2d25a90fbf9c5298034979266f03
#
_cell.length_a   1.000
_cell.length_b   1.000
_cell.length_c   1.000
_cell.angle_alpha   90.00
_cell.angle_beta   90.00
_cell.angle_gamma   90.00
#
_symmetry.space_group_name_H-M   'P 1'
#
loop_
_entity.id
_entity.type
_entity.pdbx_description
1 polymer ?
#
loop_
_entity_poly.entity_id
_entity_poly.type
_entity_poly.pdbx_seq_one_letter_code
_entity_poly.pdbx_strand_id
1 'polypeptide(L)'
;MSCIANIDRFLISNEIINNLTVIYRYIGKNDSFKKAVDADLNRIMAQTIERDCYFLAKILKLDLTDNRMRLIITKDSAPRSVDEKTLYNLKEVLSTYQKFADESTFDSASLINTINFLFPTKTIKYDYEPFDKQSSASVTSKRIVVDEEYRLLNDHLIKNDVEKIYLYIHYFLDLCNIAPFTNENEVMNYLSLLLVLRKCEIDCFKYVSLYELLYANINGYKEVFNDASFNWKEGYPKTLPFVRFITDLVIDAYQKTEKIIKEYESDKTLNKGDNIENTISNLPRTFTKDDIRAYHQYVSESTINRALAKLKDENNIKPLGKGRSAKWVKTGML
;
A
#
# COMPACT_ATOMS: atom_id res chain seq x y z
N MET A 1 5.45 -21.04 18.58
CA MET A 1 6.55 -20.12 18.98
C MET A 1 6.58 -18.97 17.99
N SER A 2 6.71 -17.71 18.44
CA SER A 2 6.69 -16.57 17.52
C SER A 2 8.10 -16.18 17.03
N CYS A 3 8.18 -15.48 15.90
CA CYS A 3 9.43 -14.95 15.37
C CYS A 3 10.04 -13.94 16.33
N ILE A 4 9.23 -12.98 16.83
CA ILE A 4 9.76 -11.93 17.72
C ILE A 4 10.18 -12.47 19.09
N ALA A 5 9.55 -13.53 19.61
CA ALA A 5 10.00 -14.18 20.84
C ALA A 5 11.36 -14.91 20.70
N ASN A 6 11.78 -15.17 19.47
CA ASN A 6 13.03 -15.84 19.16
C ASN A 6 13.91 -15.02 18.21
N ILE A 7 13.73 -13.72 18.17
CA ILE A 7 14.33 -12.85 17.14
C ILE A 7 15.86 -12.90 17.13
N ASP A 8 16.48 -13.11 18.29
CA ASP A 8 17.94 -13.28 18.43
C ASP A 8 18.53 -14.50 17.72
N ARG A 9 17.66 -15.46 17.33
CA ARG A 9 18.09 -16.67 16.60
C ARG A 9 18.18 -16.45 15.11
N PHE A 10 17.60 -15.37 14.58
CA PHE A 10 17.63 -15.07 13.15
C PHE A 10 18.87 -14.25 12.81
N LEU A 11 19.70 -14.80 11.93
CA LEU A 11 20.89 -14.10 11.45
C LEU A 11 20.49 -13.00 10.47
N ILE A 12 20.98 -11.79 10.69
CA ILE A 12 20.85 -10.68 9.75
C ILE A 12 21.99 -10.78 8.74
N SER A 13 21.66 -10.92 7.46
CA SER A 13 22.66 -10.94 6.40
C SER A 13 23.21 -9.53 6.10
N ASN A 14 24.45 -9.44 5.56
CA ASN A 14 25.01 -8.16 5.10
C ASN A 14 24.11 -7.46 4.07
N GLU A 15 23.38 -8.20 3.26
CA GLU A 15 22.45 -7.67 2.29
C GLU A 15 21.30 -6.91 2.98
N ILE A 16 20.71 -7.50 4.01
CA ILE A 16 19.65 -6.84 4.81
C ILE A 16 20.19 -5.59 5.50
N ILE A 17 21.40 -5.65 6.06
CA ILE A 17 22.05 -4.48 6.68
C ILE A 17 22.21 -3.35 5.65
N ASN A 18 22.64 -3.66 4.43
CA ASN A 18 22.75 -2.70 3.36
C ASN A 18 21.38 -2.10 2.98
N ASN A 19 20.35 -2.94 2.82
CA ASN A 19 19.00 -2.49 2.51
C ASN A 19 18.45 -1.55 3.61
N LEU A 20 18.58 -1.92 4.86
CA LEU A 20 18.17 -1.08 5.99
C LEU A 20 18.92 0.26 5.99
N THR A 21 20.23 0.23 5.72
CA THR A 21 21.03 1.46 5.60
C THR A 21 20.51 2.39 4.51
N VAL A 22 20.13 1.84 3.34
CA VAL A 22 19.54 2.61 2.24
C VAL A 22 18.16 3.15 2.64
N ILE A 23 17.32 2.34 3.27
CA ILE A 23 15.99 2.76 3.74
C ILE A 23 16.10 3.91 4.74
N TYR A 24 16.99 3.84 5.73
CA TYR A 24 17.18 4.92 6.69
C TYR A 24 17.69 6.22 6.07
N ARG A 25 18.51 6.15 5.01
CA ARG A 25 18.89 7.36 4.23
C ARG A 25 17.67 7.98 3.57
N TYR A 26 16.74 7.19 3.09
CA TYR A 26 15.47 7.69 2.50
C TYR A 26 14.53 8.22 3.57
N ILE A 27 14.39 7.56 4.72
CA ILE A 27 13.61 8.05 5.86
C ILE A 27 14.11 9.46 6.26
N GLY A 28 15.43 9.67 6.28
CA GLY A 28 16.01 10.99 6.52
C GLY A 28 15.63 12.07 5.50
N LYS A 29 15.11 11.69 4.32
CA LYS A 29 14.61 12.62 3.29
C LYS A 29 13.11 12.87 3.36
N ASN A 30 12.35 12.21 4.25
CA ASN A 30 10.88 12.31 4.30
C ASN A 30 10.41 13.76 4.43
N ASP A 31 11.04 14.57 5.29
CA ASP A 31 10.70 15.99 5.44
C ASP A 31 10.96 16.80 4.17
N SER A 32 12.04 16.48 3.44
CA SER A 32 12.36 17.15 2.18
C SER A 32 11.31 16.80 1.12
N PHE A 33 10.92 15.54 1.01
CA PHE A 33 9.85 15.11 0.11
C PHE A 33 8.52 15.79 0.43
N LYS A 34 8.15 15.83 1.71
CA LYS A 34 6.94 16.51 2.18
C LYS A 34 6.95 17.99 1.80
N LYS A 35 8.05 18.71 2.08
CA LYS A 35 8.19 20.13 1.76
C LYS A 35 8.11 20.41 0.26
N ALA A 36 8.68 19.55 -0.58
CA ALA A 36 8.64 19.71 -2.03
C ALA A 36 7.22 19.74 -2.59
N VAL A 37 6.32 18.94 -2.05
CA VAL A 37 4.93 18.80 -2.50
C VAL A 37 3.88 19.34 -1.54
N ASP A 38 4.25 20.11 -0.54
CA ASP A 38 3.41 20.55 0.58
C ASP A 38 2.02 21.06 0.13
N ALA A 39 1.96 21.90 -0.90
CA ALA A 39 0.72 22.45 -1.44
C ALA A 39 -0.23 21.38 -2.03
N ASP A 40 0.28 20.25 -2.46
CA ASP A 40 -0.45 19.18 -3.15
C ASP A 40 -0.42 17.83 -2.41
N LEU A 41 0.21 17.77 -1.24
CA LEU A 41 0.42 16.54 -0.48
C LEU A 41 -0.89 15.77 -0.25
N ASN A 42 -1.92 16.44 0.21
CA ASN A 42 -3.23 15.81 0.48
C ASN A 42 -3.84 15.22 -0.79
N ARG A 43 -3.65 15.87 -1.94
CA ARG A 43 -4.14 15.40 -3.23
C ARG A 43 -3.36 14.17 -3.69
N ILE A 44 -2.03 14.19 -3.56
CA ILE A 44 -1.15 13.06 -3.90
C ILE A 44 -1.49 11.86 -3.03
N MET A 45 -1.63 12.06 -1.71
CA MET A 45 -2.03 10.99 -0.79
C MET A 45 -3.41 10.41 -1.15
N ALA A 46 -4.39 11.26 -1.48
CA ALA A 46 -5.71 10.78 -1.89
C ALA A 46 -5.63 9.92 -3.16
N GLN A 47 -4.85 10.31 -4.15
CA GLN A 47 -4.61 9.52 -5.37
C GLN A 47 -3.89 8.19 -5.07
N THR A 48 -2.94 8.20 -4.15
CA THR A 48 -2.26 6.97 -3.69
C THR A 48 -3.24 6.01 -3.01
N ILE A 49 -4.12 6.51 -2.13
CA ILE A 49 -5.17 5.72 -1.48
C ILE A 49 -6.15 5.16 -2.52
N GLU A 50 -6.53 5.94 -3.53
CA GLU A 50 -7.38 5.46 -4.62
C GLU A 50 -6.73 4.29 -5.38
N ARG A 51 -5.42 4.37 -5.66
CA ARG A 51 -4.66 3.28 -6.29
C ARG A 51 -4.55 2.08 -5.35
N ASP A 52 -4.27 2.30 -4.08
CA ASP A 52 -4.21 1.24 -3.07
C ASP A 52 -5.54 0.49 -2.98
N CYS A 53 -6.67 1.19 -2.93
CA CYS A 53 -8.00 0.56 -2.95
C CYS A 53 -8.21 -0.30 -4.19
N TYR A 54 -7.86 0.22 -5.37
CA TYR A 54 -8.04 -0.48 -6.64
C TYR A 54 -7.22 -1.77 -6.71
N PHE A 55 -5.92 -1.68 -6.39
CA PHE A 55 -5.03 -2.85 -6.48
C PHE A 55 -5.26 -3.85 -5.35
N LEU A 56 -5.60 -3.39 -4.15
CA LEU A 56 -5.99 -4.30 -3.05
C LEU A 56 -7.28 -5.06 -3.40
N ALA A 57 -8.29 -4.41 -3.99
CA ALA A 57 -9.49 -5.09 -4.48
C ALA A 57 -9.16 -6.17 -5.53
N LYS A 58 -8.18 -5.92 -6.42
CA LYS A 58 -7.69 -6.91 -7.40
C LYS A 58 -6.97 -8.08 -6.72
N ILE A 59 -6.13 -7.82 -5.73
CA ILE A 59 -5.43 -8.85 -4.96
C ILE A 59 -6.43 -9.75 -4.23
N LEU A 60 -7.43 -9.14 -3.59
CA LEU A 60 -8.49 -9.82 -2.85
C LEU A 60 -9.55 -10.46 -3.76
N LYS A 61 -9.46 -10.22 -5.08
CA LYS A 61 -10.41 -10.75 -6.09
C LYS A 61 -11.86 -10.41 -5.77
N LEU A 62 -12.13 -9.17 -5.32
CA LEU A 62 -13.50 -8.72 -5.13
C LEU A 62 -14.27 -8.82 -6.45
N ASP A 63 -15.50 -9.31 -6.39
CA ASP A 63 -16.36 -9.48 -7.59
C ASP A 63 -16.93 -8.13 -8.04
N LEU A 64 -16.05 -7.31 -8.62
CA LEU A 64 -16.35 -5.95 -9.07
C LEU A 64 -15.73 -5.68 -10.45
N THR A 65 -16.49 -5.03 -11.31
CA THR A 65 -15.94 -4.51 -12.57
C THR A 65 -15.06 -3.30 -12.32
N ASP A 66 -14.05 -3.08 -13.17
CA ASP A 66 -13.14 -1.93 -13.08
C ASP A 66 -13.87 -0.59 -13.05
N ASN A 67 -14.93 -0.44 -13.88
CA ASN A 67 -15.74 0.77 -13.87
C ASN A 67 -16.45 0.99 -12.54
N ARG A 68 -16.96 -0.07 -11.93
CA ARG A 68 -17.67 0.03 -10.66
C ARG A 68 -16.70 0.33 -9.52
N MET A 69 -15.52 -0.31 -9.49
CA MET A 69 -14.45 0.02 -8.54
C MET A 69 -14.09 1.51 -8.62
N ARG A 70 -13.83 2.03 -9.83
CA ARG A 70 -13.50 3.46 -10.03
C ARG A 70 -14.60 4.38 -9.52
N LEU A 71 -15.88 4.08 -9.76
CA LEU A 71 -16.99 4.90 -9.28
C LEU A 71 -17.06 4.97 -7.76
N ILE A 72 -16.82 3.85 -7.08
CA ILE A 72 -16.81 3.81 -5.61
C ILE A 72 -15.59 4.57 -5.07
N ILE A 73 -14.41 4.29 -5.60
CA ILE A 73 -13.15 4.84 -5.11
C ILE A 73 -13.07 6.36 -5.35
N THR A 74 -13.40 6.85 -6.56
CA THR A 74 -13.16 8.24 -6.94
C THR A 74 -14.38 9.15 -6.86
N LYS A 75 -15.60 8.59 -6.80
CA LYS A 75 -16.86 9.35 -6.81
C LYS A 75 -17.72 9.09 -5.57
N ASP A 76 -17.23 8.31 -4.62
CA ASP A 76 -17.94 7.91 -3.41
C ASP A 76 -19.36 7.39 -3.71
N SER A 77 -19.49 6.68 -4.84
CA SER A 77 -20.77 6.11 -5.27
C SER A 77 -21.28 5.11 -4.22
N ALA A 78 -22.53 5.24 -3.84
CA ALA A 78 -23.14 4.38 -2.82
C ALA A 78 -22.99 2.90 -3.18
N PRO A 79 -22.51 2.06 -2.25
CA PRO A 79 -22.33 0.61 -2.46
C PRO A 79 -23.68 -0.09 -2.58
N ARG A 80 -23.77 -1.09 -3.49
CA ARG A 80 -24.98 -1.88 -3.79
C ARG A 80 -24.82 -3.36 -3.49
N SER A 81 -23.59 -3.85 -3.34
CA SER A 81 -23.27 -5.24 -3.00
C SER A 81 -22.36 -5.30 -1.77
N VAL A 82 -22.13 -6.50 -1.25
CA VAL A 82 -21.22 -6.75 -0.13
C VAL A 82 -19.80 -6.33 -0.50
N ASP A 83 -19.31 -6.73 -1.68
CA ASP A 83 -17.97 -6.42 -2.15
C ASP A 83 -17.78 -4.91 -2.41
N GLU A 84 -18.82 -4.24 -2.91
CA GLU A 84 -18.81 -2.79 -3.03
C GLU A 84 -18.72 -2.09 -1.66
N LYS A 85 -19.43 -2.62 -0.65
CA LYS A 85 -19.36 -2.09 0.71
C LYS A 85 -18.00 -2.35 1.34
N THR A 86 -17.41 -3.52 1.11
CA THR A 86 -16.05 -3.84 1.52
C THR A 86 -15.05 -2.87 0.90
N LEU A 87 -15.13 -2.61 -0.40
CA LEU A 87 -14.25 -1.67 -1.09
C LEU A 87 -14.41 -0.23 -0.55
N TYR A 88 -15.66 0.20 -0.29
CA TYR A 88 -15.93 1.50 0.29
C TYR A 88 -15.30 1.64 1.69
N ASN A 89 -15.46 0.63 2.54
CA ASN A 89 -14.88 0.60 3.88
C ASN A 89 -13.35 0.47 3.86
N LEU A 90 -12.76 -0.27 2.88
CA LEU A 90 -11.31 -0.32 2.68
C LEU A 90 -10.71 1.06 2.46
N LYS A 91 -11.37 1.93 1.69
CA LYS A 91 -10.90 3.31 1.46
C LYS A 91 -10.76 4.08 2.78
N GLU A 92 -11.71 3.95 3.69
CA GLU A 92 -11.66 4.60 5.00
C GLU A 92 -10.53 4.05 5.88
N VAL A 93 -10.36 2.73 5.93
CA VAL A 93 -9.26 2.11 6.70
C VAL A 93 -7.90 2.52 6.14
N LEU A 94 -7.71 2.47 4.82
CA LEU A 94 -6.46 2.90 4.18
C LEU A 94 -6.18 4.38 4.41
N SER A 95 -7.21 5.23 4.35
CA SER A 95 -7.10 6.66 4.69
C SER A 95 -6.65 6.86 6.13
N THR A 96 -7.20 6.08 7.07
CA THR A 96 -6.83 6.14 8.49
C THR A 96 -5.38 5.72 8.68
N TYR A 97 -4.95 4.61 8.09
CA TYR A 97 -3.57 4.13 8.22
C TYR A 97 -2.55 5.06 7.55
N GLN A 98 -2.93 5.75 6.47
CA GLN A 98 -2.06 6.74 5.84
C GLN A 98 -1.91 8.03 6.68
N LYS A 99 -2.98 8.47 7.34
CA LYS A 99 -2.99 9.75 8.08
C LYS A 99 -2.62 9.60 9.55
N PHE A 100 -3.04 8.52 10.18
CA PHE A 100 -3.01 8.30 11.63
C PHE A 100 -2.32 6.97 12.00
N ALA A 101 -1.25 6.62 11.28
CA ALA A 101 -0.52 5.39 11.56
C ALA A 101 -0.02 5.31 13.02
N ASP A 102 0.42 6.43 13.59
CA ASP A 102 0.95 6.46 14.96
C ASP A 102 -0.13 6.21 16.01
N GLU A 103 -1.38 6.60 15.74
CA GLU A 103 -2.53 6.37 16.62
C GLU A 103 -3.14 4.98 16.44
N SER A 104 -2.89 4.33 15.30
CA SER A 104 -3.39 2.98 15.01
C SER A 104 -2.57 1.93 15.75
N THR A 105 -3.22 0.90 16.28
CA THR A 105 -2.58 -0.13 17.10
C THR A 105 -2.88 -1.53 16.59
N PHE A 106 -2.11 -2.52 17.07
CA PHE A 106 -2.30 -3.94 16.75
C PHE A 106 -2.91 -4.73 17.93
N ASP A 107 -3.45 -4.04 18.94
CA ASP A 107 -4.17 -4.71 20.00
C ASP A 107 -5.43 -5.41 19.51
N SER A 108 -5.88 -6.40 20.26
CA SER A 108 -7.03 -7.21 19.87
C SER A 108 -8.32 -6.40 19.67
N ALA A 109 -8.53 -5.31 20.42
CA ALA A 109 -9.72 -4.48 20.27
C ALA A 109 -9.69 -3.72 18.94
N SER A 110 -8.54 -3.14 18.58
CA SER A 110 -8.35 -2.42 17.32
C SER A 110 -8.50 -3.32 16.10
N LEU A 111 -7.90 -4.51 16.12
CA LEU A 111 -7.98 -5.47 15.01
C LEU A 111 -9.41 -5.97 14.78
N ILE A 112 -10.15 -6.36 15.84
CA ILE A 112 -11.52 -6.86 15.69
C ILE A 112 -12.49 -5.75 15.25
N ASN A 113 -12.27 -4.52 15.69
CA ASN A 113 -13.08 -3.38 15.26
C ASN A 113 -12.83 -3.07 13.77
N THR A 114 -11.60 -3.12 13.32
CA THR A 114 -11.25 -2.91 11.90
C THR A 114 -11.89 -3.96 11.01
N ILE A 115 -11.77 -5.24 11.35
CA ILE A 115 -12.33 -6.32 10.51
C ILE A 115 -13.85 -6.30 10.48
N ASN A 116 -14.52 -6.02 11.61
CA ASN A 116 -15.98 -5.91 11.67
C ASN A 116 -16.48 -4.64 10.94
N PHE A 117 -15.72 -3.56 10.93
CA PHE A 117 -16.02 -2.38 10.11
C PHE A 117 -15.96 -2.70 8.61
N LEU A 118 -14.96 -3.48 8.19
CA LEU A 118 -14.81 -3.89 6.79
C LEU A 118 -15.95 -4.77 6.32
N PHE A 119 -16.42 -5.69 7.16
CA PHE A 119 -17.43 -6.71 6.84
C PHE A 119 -18.66 -6.61 7.75
N PRO A 120 -19.45 -5.54 7.70
CA PRO A 120 -20.54 -5.30 8.65
C PRO A 120 -21.69 -6.33 8.55
N THR A 121 -21.75 -7.11 7.47
CA THR A 121 -22.74 -8.17 7.26
C THR A 121 -22.27 -9.54 7.73
N LYS A 122 -20.99 -9.69 8.14
CA LYS A 122 -20.42 -10.94 8.63
C LYS A 122 -20.22 -10.87 10.15
N THR A 123 -20.41 -11.99 10.81
CA THR A 123 -20.07 -12.13 12.23
C THR A 123 -18.66 -12.69 12.34
N ILE A 124 -17.66 -11.82 12.46
CA ILE A 124 -16.25 -12.21 12.59
C ILE A 124 -15.88 -12.16 14.07
N LYS A 125 -15.27 -13.23 14.55
CA LYS A 125 -14.82 -13.39 15.93
C LYS A 125 -13.37 -13.83 15.96
N TYR A 126 -12.75 -13.71 17.12
CA TYR A 126 -11.48 -14.38 17.38
C TYR A 126 -11.68 -15.90 17.33
N ASP A 127 -10.74 -16.55 16.66
CA ASP A 127 -10.66 -18.01 16.62
C ASP A 127 -9.97 -18.53 17.91
N TYR A 128 -9.90 -19.84 18.03
CA TYR A 128 -9.30 -20.52 19.16
C TYR A 128 -8.13 -21.41 18.70
N GLU A 129 -7.04 -21.43 19.45
CA GLU A 129 -6.00 -22.44 19.28
C GLU A 129 -6.35 -23.69 20.09
N PRO A 130 -6.30 -24.87 19.49
CA PRO A 130 -6.34 -26.09 20.28
C PRO A 130 -5.06 -26.18 21.10
N PHE A 131 -5.19 -26.15 22.41
CA PHE A 131 -4.09 -26.45 23.32
C PHE A 131 -3.74 -27.94 23.17
N ASP A 132 -2.46 -28.23 23.06
CA ASP A 132 -1.81 -29.52 22.83
C ASP A 132 -2.71 -30.77 22.79
N LYS A 133 -2.52 -31.64 21.79
CA LYS A 133 -3.33 -32.86 21.53
C LYS A 133 -3.43 -33.86 22.69
N GLN A 134 -2.81 -33.59 23.83
CA GLN A 134 -2.76 -34.49 25.00
C GLN A 134 -3.54 -34.01 26.23
N SER A 135 -4.02 -32.78 26.29
CA SER A 135 -4.83 -32.32 27.42
C SER A 135 -6.19 -31.82 26.94
N SER A 136 -7.24 -32.48 27.36
CA SER A 136 -8.65 -32.21 27.03
C SER A 136 -9.23 -30.92 27.67
N ALA A 137 -8.43 -29.95 28.11
CA ALA A 137 -8.92 -29.02 29.11
C ALA A 137 -8.78 -27.52 28.83
N SER A 138 -7.99 -27.02 27.84
CA SER A 138 -7.98 -25.57 27.65
C SER A 138 -7.76 -25.16 26.19
N VAL A 139 -8.75 -24.48 25.65
CA VAL A 139 -8.71 -23.82 24.36
C VAL A 139 -8.36 -22.35 24.62
N THR A 140 -7.24 -21.88 24.09
CA THR A 140 -6.84 -20.46 24.25
C THR A 140 -7.43 -19.65 23.10
N SER A 141 -8.12 -18.56 23.44
CA SER A 141 -8.57 -17.61 22.42
C SER A 141 -7.37 -16.95 21.76
N LYS A 142 -7.33 -16.91 20.43
CA LYS A 142 -6.28 -16.18 19.67
C LYS A 142 -6.26 -14.69 19.96
N ARG A 143 -7.33 -14.14 20.57
CA ARG A 143 -7.32 -12.81 21.14
C ARG A 143 -6.18 -12.60 22.13
N ILE A 144 -6.03 -13.54 23.07
CA ILE A 144 -4.97 -13.49 24.10
C ILE A 144 -3.60 -13.57 23.44
N VAL A 145 -3.44 -14.45 22.45
CA VAL A 145 -2.19 -14.60 21.71
C VAL A 145 -1.80 -13.29 20.99
N VAL A 146 -2.75 -12.63 20.34
CA VAL A 146 -2.53 -11.33 19.70
C VAL A 146 -2.06 -10.28 20.70
N ASP A 147 -2.75 -10.16 21.84
CA ASP A 147 -2.38 -9.17 22.87
C ASP A 147 -1.00 -9.46 23.48
N GLU A 148 -0.63 -10.74 23.67
CA GLU A 148 0.69 -11.16 24.13
C GLU A 148 1.79 -10.81 23.10
N GLU A 149 1.57 -11.11 21.82
CA GLU A 149 2.52 -10.75 20.75
C GLU A 149 2.67 -9.23 20.60
N TYR A 150 1.58 -8.48 20.70
CA TYR A 150 1.64 -7.02 20.67
C TYR A 150 2.37 -6.43 21.88
N ARG A 151 2.18 -7.02 23.06
CA ARG A 151 2.95 -6.65 24.26
C ARG A 151 4.44 -6.92 24.06
N LEU A 152 4.80 -8.09 23.51
CA LEU A 152 6.19 -8.45 23.24
C LEU A 152 6.86 -7.51 22.23
N LEU A 153 6.14 -7.12 21.17
CA LEU A 153 6.59 -6.08 20.24
C LEU A 153 6.91 -4.78 20.98
N ASN A 154 6.01 -4.31 21.86
CA ASN A 154 6.22 -3.08 22.61
C ASN A 154 7.38 -3.19 23.61
N ASP A 155 7.57 -4.35 24.23
CA ASP A 155 8.71 -4.60 25.12
C ASP A 155 10.05 -4.44 24.38
N HIS A 156 10.17 -4.98 23.15
CA HIS A 156 11.36 -4.80 22.30
C HIS A 156 11.55 -3.33 21.87
N LEU A 157 10.46 -2.66 21.50
CA LEU A 157 10.51 -1.23 21.10
C LEU A 157 10.99 -0.34 22.26
N ILE A 158 10.54 -0.62 23.49
CA ILE A 158 10.96 0.12 24.69
C ILE A 158 12.43 -0.16 25.02
N LYS A 159 12.85 -1.42 24.94
CA LYS A 159 14.25 -1.82 25.19
C LYS A 159 15.19 -1.32 24.10
N ASN A 160 14.67 -1.10 22.88
CA ASN A 160 15.45 -0.74 21.69
C ASN A 160 16.63 -1.72 21.45
N ASP A 161 16.37 -3.02 21.63
CA ASP A 161 17.36 -4.10 21.54
C ASP A 161 17.38 -4.77 20.16
N VAL A 162 16.39 -4.48 19.30
CA VAL A 162 16.26 -4.99 17.92
C VAL A 162 16.02 -3.83 16.95
N GLU A 163 16.59 -3.93 15.76
CA GLU A 163 16.36 -2.94 14.71
C GLU A 163 14.87 -2.85 14.35
N LYS A 164 14.31 -1.64 14.30
CA LYS A 164 12.87 -1.36 14.28
C LYS A 164 12.16 -1.97 13.06
N ILE A 165 12.71 -1.82 11.85
CA ILE A 165 12.08 -2.32 10.62
C ILE A 165 12.10 -3.85 10.61
N TYR A 166 13.22 -4.44 11.00
CA TYR A 166 13.40 -5.88 11.11
C TYR A 166 12.43 -6.48 12.11
N LEU A 167 12.29 -5.86 13.29
CA LEU A 167 11.34 -6.26 14.33
C LEU A 167 9.88 -6.22 13.82
N TYR A 168 9.46 -5.14 13.18
CA TYR A 168 8.10 -5.02 12.68
C TYR A 168 7.78 -6.00 11.55
N ILE A 169 8.75 -6.33 10.68
CA ILE A 169 8.54 -7.35 9.63
C ILE A 169 8.34 -8.74 10.26
N HIS A 170 9.09 -9.07 11.31
CA HIS A 170 8.92 -10.36 12.02
C HIS A 170 7.60 -10.40 12.80
N TYR A 171 7.22 -9.30 13.46
CA TYR A 171 5.90 -9.17 14.07
C TYR A 171 4.75 -9.36 13.07
N PHE A 172 4.88 -8.77 11.89
CA PHE A 172 3.92 -8.97 10.81
C PHE A 172 3.77 -10.45 10.44
N LEU A 173 4.89 -11.18 10.30
CA LEU A 173 4.86 -12.63 10.04
C LEU A 173 4.15 -13.39 11.17
N ASP A 174 4.40 -13.05 12.42
CA ASP A 174 3.73 -13.66 13.56
C ASP A 174 2.22 -13.42 13.52
N LEU A 175 1.79 -12.18 13.33
CA LEU A 175 0.38 -11.83 13.24
C LEU A 175 -0.35 -12.58 12.11
N CYS A 176 0.28 -12.69 10.93
CA CYS A 176 -0.26 -13.43 9.81
C CYS A 176 -0.39 -14.93 10.10
N ASN A 177 0.60 -15.53 10.76
CA ASN A 177 0.62 -16.96 11.06
C ASN A 177 -0.30 -17.34 12.24
N ILE A 178 -0.53 -16.43 13.18
CA ILE A 178 -1.57 -16.56 14.20
C ILE A 178 -2.93 -16.70 13.54
N ALA A 179 -3.17 -15.97 12.44
CA ALA A 179 -4.45 -15.93 11.73
C ALA A 179 -5.62 -15.79 12.74
N PRO A 180 -5.77 -14.61 13.38
CA PRO A 180 -6.51 -14.47 14.62
C PRO A 180 -8.01 -14.67 14.48
N PHE A 181 -8.58 -14.50 13.30
CA PHE A 181 -10.03 -14.49 13.10
C PHE A 181 -10.56 -15.78 12.51
N THR A 182 -11.85 -16.03 12.71
CA THR A 182 -12.56 -17.17 12.13
C THR A 182 -12.57 -17.15 10.59
N ASN A 183 -12.48 -15.97 9.98
CA ASN A 183 -12.37 -15.75 8.53
C ASN A 183 -11.79 -14.37 8.24
N GLU A 184 -11.58 -14.03 6.95
CA GLU A 184 -11.10 -12.74 6.45
C GLU A 184 -9.69 -12.35 6.93
N ASN A 185 -8.84 -13.29 7.38
CA ASN A 185 -7.48 -13.02 7.81
C ASN A 185 -6.62 -12.46 6.67
N GLU A 186 -6.85 -12.86 5.41
CA GLU A 186 -6.07 -12.38 4.26
C GLU A 186 -6.17 -10.85 4.11
N VAL A 187 -7.35 -10.27 4.28
CA VAL A 187 -7.55 -8.82 4.21
C VAL A 187 -6.76 -8.12 5.31
N MET A 188 -6.85 -8.65 6.55
CA MET A 188 -6.11 -8.10 7.68
C MET A 188 -4.60 -8.19 7.48
N ASN A 189 -4.10 -9.25 6.86
CA ASN A 189 -2.67 -9.40 6.56
C ASN A 189 -2.19 -8.26 5.64
N TYR A 190 -2.90 -7.98 4.54
CA TYR A 190 -2.52 -6.87 3.66
C TYR A 190 -2.59 -5.51 4.36
N LEU A 191 -3.64 -5.25 5.13
CA LEU A 191 -3.78 -3.99 5.88
C LEU A 191 -2.70 -3.85 6.96
N SER A 192 -2.39 -4.93 7.68
CA SER A 192 -1.34 -4.95 8.68
C SER A 192 0.05 -4.68 8.08
N LEU A 193 0.32 -5.15 6.85
CA LEU A 193 1.57 -4.85 6.15
C LEU A 193 1.74 -3.34 5.94
N LEU A 194 0.72 -2.65 5.44
CA LEU A 194 0.79 -1.20 5.29
C LEU A 194 1.02 -0.51 6.64
N LEU A 195 0.27 -0.90 7.67
CA LEU A 195 0.39 -0.28 8.99
C LEU A 195 1.79 -0.51 9.60
N VAL A 196 2.32 -1.72 9.51
CA VAL A 196 3.70 -2.04 9.95
C VAL A 196 4.72 -1.13 9.28
N LEU A 197 4.65 -0.98 7.96
CA LEU A 197 5.58 -0.13 7.22
C LEU A 197 5.42 1.35 7.60
N ARG A 198 4.19 1.82 7.82
CA ARG A 198 3.91 3.19 8.27
C ARG A 198 4.43 3.44 9.69
N LYS A 199 4.33 2.46 10.61
CA LYS A 199 4.90 2.51 11.96
C LYS A 199 6.44 2.64 11.96
N CYS A 200 7.08 2.18 10.90
CA CYS A 200 8.52 2.34 10.67
C CYS A 200 8.91 3.66 10.02
N GLU A 201 8.00 4.65 9.92
CA GLU A 201 8.25 5.95 9.28
C GLU A 201 8.58 5.84 7.78
N ILE A 202 8.17 4.73 7.14
CA ILE A 202 8.34 4.51 5.71
C ILE A 202 7.28 5.31 4.96
N ASP A 203 7.59 6.59 4.67
CA ASP A 203 6.66 7.57 4.12
C ASP A 203 6.49 7.51 2.60
N CYS A 204 7.30 6.73 1.88
CA CYS A 204 7.17 6.57 0.43
C CYS A 204 5.77 6.08 0.00
N PHE A 205 5.09 5.33 0.84
CA PHE A 205 3.73 4.87 0.58
C PHE A 205 2.63 5.95 0.69
N LYS A 206 3.00 7.18 1.04
CA LYS A 206 2.13 8.36 0.85
C LYS A 206 2.09 8.83 -0.61
N TYR A 207 3.09 8.45 -1.41
CA TYR A 207 3.31 8.89 -2.80
C TYR A 207 3.16 7.75 -3.82
N VAL A 208 3.46 6.53 -3.41
CA VAL A 208 3.48 5.32 -4.25
C VAL A 208 2.57 4.27 -3.62
N SER A 209 1.71 3.65 -4.41
CA SER A 209 0.81 2.60 -3.93
C SER A 209 1.58 1.33 -3.56
N LEU A 210 1.45 0.88 -2.31
CA LEU A 210 1.98 -0.40 -1.83
C LEU A 210 1.37 -1.57 -2.60
N TYR A 211 0.05 -1.56 -2.75
CA TYR A 211 -0.65 -2.72 -3.34
C TYR A 211 -0.49 -2.79 -4.85
N GLU A 212 -0.19 -1.68 -5.54
CA GLU A 212 0.22 -1.71 -6.94
C GLU A 212 1.56 -2.44 -7.10
N LEU A 213 2.53 -2.13 -6.25
CA LEU A 213 3.85 -2.80 -6.26
C LEU A 213 3.71 -4.29 -5.92
N LEU A 214 2.90 -4.62 -4.91
CA LEU A 214 2.62 -6.01 -4.56
C LEU A 214 1.89 -6.75 -5.68
N TYR A 215 0.90 -6.14 -6.31
CA TYR A 215 0.15 -6.75 -7.41
C TYR A 215 1.05 -7.06 -8.61
N ALA A 216 1.99 -6.17 -8.93
CA ALA A 216 2.95 -6.38 -10.01
C ALA A 216 3.86 -7.60 -9.76
N ASN A 217 4.11 -7.99 -8.50
CA ASN A 217 4.93 -9.15 -8.13
C ASN A 217 4.24 -10.07 -7.10
N ILE A 218 2.94 -10.26 -7.26
CA ILE A 218 2.12 -10.96 -6.26
C ILE A 218 2.54 -12.43 -6.07
N ASN A 219 3.00 -13.09 -7.12
CA ASN A 219 3.47 -14.47 -7.04
C ASN A 219 4.78 -14.56 -6.24
N GLY A 220 5.72 -13.66 -6.48
CA GLY A 220 6.97 -13.58 -5.70
C GLY A 220 6.70 -13.29 -4.23
N TYR A 221 5.78 -12.36 -3.93
CA TYR A 221 5.34 -12.09 -2.55
C TYR A 221 4.78 -13.36 -1.88
N LYS A 222 3.85 -14.06 -2.55
CA LYS A 222 3.23 -15.27 -2.01
C LYS A 222 4.25 -16.40 -1.79
N GLU A 223 5.21 -16.56 -2.68
CA GLU A 223 6.27 -17.56 -2.56
C GLU A 223 7.11 -17.32 -1.30
N VAL A 224 7.69 -16.12 -1.15
CA VAL A 224 8.53 -15.82 0.02
C VAL A 224 7.73 -15.78 1.33
N PHE A 225 6.46 -15.38 1.29
CA PHE A 225 5.58 -15.42 2.45
C PHE A 225 5.27 -16.86 2.90
N ASN A 226 4.98 -17.76 1.96
CA ASN A 226 4.74 -19.17 2.24
C ASN A 226 5.98 -19.84 2.82
N ASP A 227 7.16 -19.55 2.26
CA ASP A 227 8.44 -20.05 2.79
C ASP A 227 8.70 -19.56 4.21
N ALA A 228 8.41 -18.27 4.49
CA ALA A 228 8.56 -17.69 5.82
C ALA A 228 7.52 -18.23 6.82
N SER A 229 6.38 -18.70 6.34
CA SER A 229 5.32 -19.31 7.18
C SER A 229 5.54 -20.80 7.42
N PHE A 230 6.32 -21.46 6.54
CA PHE A 230 6.64 -22.87 6.71
C PHE A 230 7.49 -23.08 7.97
N ASN A 231 7.16 -24.06 8.79
CA ASN A 231 7.79 -24.33 10.08
C ASN A 231 7.71 -23.18 11.12
N TRP A 232 6.81 -22.20 10.92
CA TRP A 232 6.62 -21.13 11.90
C TRP A 232 6.22 -21.68 13.28
N LYS A 233 5.28 -22.65 13.32
CA LYS A 233 4.83 -23.30 14.57
C LYS A 233 5.93 -24.06 15.28
N GLU A 234 6.86 -24.62 14.55
CA GLU A 234 8.02 -25.35 15.03
C GLU A 234 9.15 -24.41 15.51
N GLY A 235 9.04 -23.11 15.22
CA GLY A 235 10.03 -22.10 15.61
C GLY A 235 11.25 -22.01 14.69
N TYR A 236 11.14 -22.51 13.45
CA TYR A 236 12.21 -22.50 12.43
C TYR A 236 11.75 -21.90 11.09
N PRO A 237 11.08 -20.75 11.07
CA PRO A 237 10.65 -20.12 9.83
C PRO A 237 11.85 -19.61 9.02
N LYS A 238 11.74 -19.63 7.69
CA LYS A 238 12.74 -19.06 6.78
C LYS A 238 12.42 -17.60 6.47
N THR A 239 12.68 -16.71 7.40
CA THR A 239 12.25 -15.30 7.31
C THR A 239 13.11 -14.46 6.37
N LEU A 240 14.38 -14.80 6.16
CA LEU A 240 15.35 -13.98 5.42
C LEU A 240 14.90 -13.60 3.99
N PRO A 241 14.39 -14.52 3.14
CA PRO A 241 13.88 -14.16 1.81
C PRO A 241 12.71 -13.19 1.86
N PHE A 242 11.82 -13.31 2.86
CA PHE A 242 10.70 -12.42 3.05
C PHE A 242 11.14 -11.01 3.48
N VAL A 243 12.04 -10.93 4.47
CA VAL A 243 12.63 -9.64 4.92
C VAL A 243 13.31 -8.93 3.75
N ARG A 244 14.08 -9.68 2.94
CA ARG A 244 14.70 -9.15 1.74
C ARG A 244 13.66 -8.60 0.75
N PHE A 245 12.64 -9.38 0.43
CA PHE A 245 11.59 -8.96 -0.49
C PHE A 245 10.92 -7.66 -0.04
N ILE A 246 10.58 -7.55 1.25
CA ILE A 246 9.93 -6.33 1.79
C ILE A 246 10.91 -5.15 1.75
N THR A 247 12.16 -5.33 2.13
CA THR A 247 13.15 -4.24 2.10
C THR A 247 13.46 -3.78 0.68
N ASP A 248 13.57 -4.69 -0.30
CA ASP A 248 13.75 -4.36 -1.71
C ASP A 248 12.54 -3.58 -2.26
N LEU A 249 11.31 -3.99 -1.91
CA LEU A 249 10.07 -3.31 -2.28
C LEU A 249 10.01 -1.88 -1.72
N VAL A 250 10.45 -1.67 -0.48
CA VAL A 250 10.52 -0.34 0.15
C VAL A 250 11.53 0.54 -0.58
N ILE A 251 12.69 0.00 -0.95
CA ILE A 251 13.72 0.74 -1.70
C ILE A 251 13.17 1.16 -3.08
N ASP A 252 12.52 0.25 -3.81
CA ASP A 252 11.88 0.57 -5.10
C ASP A 252 10.80 1.66 -4.93
N ALA A 253 9.99 1.58 -3.88
CA ALA A 253 8.99 2.61 -3.57
C ALA A 253 9.63 3.99 -3.31
N TYR A 254 10.74 4.06 -2.58
CA TYR A 254 11.45 5.31 -2.35
C TYR A 254 12.10 5.86 -3.63
N GLN A 255 12.68 5.01 -4.48
CA GLN A 255 13.22 5.43 -5.78
C GLN A 255 12.12 6.02 -6.67
N LYS A 256 10.94 5.40 -6.71
CA LYS A 256 9.77 5.92 -7.41
C LYS A 256 9.29 7.24 -6.80
N THR A 257 9.27 7.35 -5.47
CA THR A 257 8.94 8.60 -4.77
C THR A 257 9.90 9.71 -5.17
N GLU A 258 11.21 9.47 -5.16
CA GLU A 258 12.21 10.47 -5.56
C GLU A 258 12.01 10.93 -7.01
N LYS A 259 11.66 10.02 -7.91
CA LYS A 259 11.32 10.35 -9.30
C LYS A 259 10.07 11.23 -9.37
N ILE A 260 8.99 10.86 -8.67
CA ILE A 260 7.75 11.63 -8.59
C ILE A 260 8.01 13.05 -8.09
N ILE A 261 8.81 13.20 -7.04
CA ILE A 261 9.13 14.50 -6.46
C ILE A 261 9.92 15.37 -7.45
N LYS A 262 10.93 14.81 -8.12
CA LYS A 262 11.72 15.53 -9.14
C LYS A 262 10.85 15.99 -10.32
N GLU A 263 9.96 15.13 -10.79
CA GLU A 263 9.02 15.49 -11.86
C GLU A 263 8.06 16.60 -11.40
N TYR A 264 7.54 16.53 -10.18
CA TYR A 264 6.69 17.56 -9.61
C TYR A 264 7.39 18.91 -9.49
N GLU A 265 8.64 18.94 -9.02
CA GLU A 265 9.44 20.15 -8.92
C GLU A 265 9.75 20.74 -10.30
N SER A 266 10.07 19.88 -11.28
CA SER A 266 10.26 20.30 -12.67
C SER A 266 8.99 20.91 -13.25
N ASP A 267 7.83 20.31 -13.02
CA ASP A 267 6.53 20.81 -13.47
C ASP A 267 6.14 22.15 -12.81
N LYS A 268 6.62 22.41 -11.60
CA LYS A 268 6.43 23.71 -10.94
C LYS A 268 7.26 24.83 -11.56
N THR A 269 8.46 24.52 -12.02
CA THR A 269 9.41 25.50 -12.58
C THR A 269 9.14 25.82 -14.04
N LEU A 270 8.57 24.88 -14.80
CA LEU A 270 8.17 25.05 -16.19
C LEU A 270 6.69 25.47 -16.28
N ASN A 271 6.38 26.26 -17.31
CA ASN A 271 4.98 26.61 -17.59
C ASN A 271 4.18 25.30 -17.78
N LYS A 272 3.23 24.99 -16.89
CA LYS A 272 2.51 23.71 -16.84
C LYS A 272 1.86 23.31 -18.18
N GLY A 273 1.60 24.30 -19.06
CA GLY A 273 1.09 24.10 -20.42
C GLY A 273 2.15 23.50 -21.33
N ASP A 274 3.34 24.01 -21.32
CA ASP A 274 4.43 23.62 -22.24
C ASP A 274 4.91 22.18 -21.95
N ASN A 275 4.86 21.76 -20.69
CA ASN A 275 5.20 20.39 -20.32
C ASN A 275 4.19 19.35 -20.82
N ILE A 276 2.89 19.66 -20.78
CA ILE A 276 1.85 18.79 -21.31
C ILE A 276 1.97 18.69 -22.83
N GLU A 277 2.28 19.79 -23.49
CA GLU A 277 2.51 19.84 -24.94
C GLU A 277 3.70 18.98 -25.36
N ASN A 278 4.82 19.08 -24.62
CA ASN A 278 6.01 18.23 -24.82
C ASN A 278 5.70 16.74 -24.58
N THR A 279 4.90 16.42 -23.58
CA THR A 279 4.48 15.04 -23.33
C THR A 279 3.63 14.54 -24.48
N ILE A 280 2.65 15.32 -24.93
CA ILE A 280 1.79 14.96 -26.07
C ILE A 280 2.65 14.72 -27.31
N SER A 281 3.69 15.53 -27.56
CA SER A 281 4.59 15.32 -28.71
C SER A 281 5.31 13.98 -28.68
N ASN A 282 5.60 13.45 -27.48
CA ASN A 282 6.29 12.17 -27.28
C ASN A 282 5.34 10.95 -27.19
N LEU A 283 4.03 11.16 -27.00
CA LEU A 283 3.05 10.08 -26.97
C LEU A 283 2.86 9.46 -28.36
N PRO A 284 2.30 8.24 -28.47
CA PRO A 284 1.88 7.66 -29.75
C PRO A 284 0.94 8.59 -30.53
N ARG A 285 0.84 8.39 -31.85
CA ARG A 285 -0.02 9.21 -32.73
C ARG A 285 -1.47 9.31 -32.24
N THR A 286 -1.95 8.24 -31.56
CA THR A 286 -3.28 8.21 -30.94
C THR A 286 -3.09 8.02 -29.44
N PHE A 287 -3.65 8.88 -28.61
CA PHE A 287 -3.51 8.88 -27.16
C PHE A 287 -4.83 9.27 -26.47
N THR A 288 -4.87 9.07 -25.15
CA THR A 288 -6.00 9.41 -24.27
C THR A 288 -5.57 10.41 -23.21
N LYS A 289 -6.52 11.00 -22.47
CA LYS A 289 -6.19 11.80 -21.29
C LYS A 289 -5.51 10.99 -20.20
N ASP A 290 -5.80 9.70 -20.12
CA ASP A 290 -5.19 8.83 -19.13
C ASP A 290 -3.70 8.58 -19.44
N ASP A 291 -3.31 8.55 -20.73
CA ASP A 291 -1.91 8.50 -21.14
C ASP A 291 -1.16 9.76 -20.70
N ILE A 292 -1.77 10.96 -20.85
CA ILE A 292 -1.18 12.21 -20.32
C ILE A 292 -1.06 12.16 -18.80
N ARG A 293 -2.09 11.66 -18.10
CA ARG A 293 -2.10 11.53 -16.64
C ARG A 293 -1.05 10.57 -16.12
N ALA A 294 -0.68 9.54 -16.88
CA ALA A 294 0.40 8.63 -16.50
C ALA A 294 1.74 9.36 -16.30
N TYR A 295 1.97 10.43 -17.09
CA TYR A 295 3.18 11.27 -16.97
C TYR A 295 2.98 12.49 -16.06
N HIS A 296 1.75 12.99 -15.90
CA HIS A 296 1.43 14.20 -15.14
C HIS A 296 0.40 13.92 -14.04
N GLN A 297 0.73 13.04 -13.12
CA GLN A 297 -0.18 12.58 -12.06
C GLN A 297 -0.69 13.71 -11.14
N TYR A 298 0.05 14.82 -11.04
CA TYR A 298 -0.24 15.96 -10.16
C TYR A 298 -0.88 17.15 -10.87
N VAL A 299 -1.02 17.09 -12.19
CA VAL A 299 -1.63 18.18 -12.94
C VAL A 299 -3.15 18.07 -12.87
N SER A 300 -3.82 19.20 -12.58
CA SER A 300 -5.29 19.23 -12.51
C SER A 300 -5.92 18.90 -13.86
N GLU A 301 -7.10 18.28 -13.85
CA GLU A 301 -7.84 17.98 -15.08
C GLU A 301 -8.14 19.24 -15.90
N SER A 302 -8.36 20.38 -15.23
CA SER A 302 -8.56 21.67 -15.89
C SER A 302 -7.32 22.14 -16.66
N THR A 303 -6.12 21.88 -16.14
CA THR A 303 -4.85 22.23 -16.83
C THR A 303 -4.65 21.34 -18.05
N ILE A 304 -4.87 20.02 -17.93
CA ILE A 304 -4.82 19.08 -19.06
C ILE A 304 -5.84 19.49 -20.14
N ASN A 305 -7.08 19.80 -19.74
CA ASN A 305 -8.10 20.24 -20.68
C ASN A 305 -7.74 21.54 -21.39
N ARG A 306 -7.09 22.48 -20.69
CA ARG A 306 -6.64 23.75 -21.30
C ARG A 306 -5.53 23.52 -22.33
N ALA A 307 -4.54 22.67 -22.03
CA ALA A 307 -3.49 22.31 -22.98
C ALA A 307 -4.05 21.58 -24.21
N LEU A 308 -4.99 20.64 -24.01
CA LEU A 308 -5.67 19.97 -25.13
C LEU A 308 -6.51 20.92 -25.97
N ALA A 309 -7.19 21.90 -25.36
CA ALA A 309 -7.95 22.93 -26.08
C ALA A 309 -7.01 23.80 -26.92
N LYS A 310 -5.88 24.27 -26.33
CA LYS A 310 -4.87 25.06 -27.06
C LYS A 310 -4.33 24.30 -28.27
N LEU A 311 -3.85 23.05 -28.09
CA LEU A 311 -3.33 22.25 -29.20
C LEU A 311 -4.39 21.91 -30.28
N LYS A 312 -5.65 21.77 -29.86
CA LYS A 312 -6.76 21.60 -30.82
C LYS A 312 -7.00 22.87 -31.63
N ASP A 313 -7.00 24.04 -30.98
CA ASP A 313 -7.20 25.34 -31.65
C ASP A 313 -6.03 25.65 -32.61
N GLU A 314 -4.83 25.19 -32.29
CA GLU A 314 -3.65 25.22 -33.14
C GLU A 314 -3.66 24.14 -34.25
N ASN A 315 -4.70 23.33 -34.33
CA ASN A 315 -4.83 22.20 -35.27
C ASN A 315 -3.73 21.11 -35.12
N ASN A 316 -3.04 21.03 -34.01
CA ASN A 316 -2.01 20.04 -33.75
C ASN A 316 -2.58 18.67 -33.35
N ILE A 317 -3.79 18.65 -32.77
CA ILE A 317 -4.51 17.44 -32.38
C ILE A 317 -5.99 17.53 -32.72
N LYS A 318 -6.65 16.36 -32.86
CA LYS A 318 -8.11 16.25 -33.05
C LYS A 318 -8.69 15.18 -32.10
N PRO A 319 -9.89 15.43 -31.50
CA PRO A 319 -10.60 14.39 -30.77
C PRO A 319 -11.22 13.38 -31.75
N LEU A 320 -11.08 12.09 -31.48
CA LEU A 320 -11.73 11.00 -32.24
C LEU A 320 -13.11 10.60 -31.69
N GLY A 321 -13.59 11.29 -30.65
CA GLY A 321 -14.88 11.03 -30.03
C GLY A 321 -15.28 12.11 -29.03
N LYS A 322 -16.46 11.96 -28.43
CA LYS A 322 -16.97 12.85 -27.39
C LYS A 322 -16.95 12.11 -26.04
N GLY A 323 -16.65 12.82 -24.95
CA GLY A 323 -16.71 12.29 -23.60
C GLY A 323 -15.34 12.10 -22.94
N ARG A 324 -15.36 11.54 -21.70
CA ARG A 324 -14.21 11.48 -20.81
C ARG A 324 -13.09 10.55 -21.27
N SER A 325 -13.44 9.48 -22.00
CA SER A 325 -12.53 8.49 -22.61
C SER A 325 -12.23 8.76 -24.09
N ALA A 326 -12.50 9.99 -24.58
CA ALA A 326 -12.23 10.34 -25.98
C ALA A 326 -10.74 10.14 -26.28
N LYS A 327 -10.46 9.42 -27.39
CA LYS A 327 -9.12 9.33 -27.97
C LYS A 327 -8.83 10.62 -28.75
N TRP A 328 -7.56 10.98 -28.74
CA TRP A 328 -7.03 12.12 -29.48
C TRP A 328 -6.03 11.63 -30.54
N VAL A 329 -5.94 12.30 -31.64
CA VAL A 329 -4.98 12.00 -32.70
C VAL A 329 -4.17 13.24 -33.05
N LYS A 330 -2.86 13.07 -33.21
CA LYS A 330 -1.97 14.11 -33.73
C LYS A 330 -2.23 14.32 -35.21
N THR A 331 -2.41 15.57 -35.62
CA THR A 331 -2.71 15.97 -36.99
C THR A 331 -1.58 16.71 -37.68
N GLY A 332 -0.62 17.26 -36.92
CA GLY A 332 0.58 17.96 -37.36
C GLY A 332 1.88 17.24 -36.96
N MET A 333 3.03 17.73 -37.43
CA MET A 333 4.33 17.41 -36.89
C MET A 333 4.47 18.15 -35.56
N LEU A 334 4.14 17.49 -34.46
CA LEU A 334 4.53 17.87 -33.11
C LEU A 334 5.86 17.21 -32.77
#